data_eff866f28e0b5ffd5916296a98f465d9
#
_entry.id   eff866f28e0b5ffd5916296a98f465d9
#
_cell.length_a   1.000
_cell.length_b   1.000
_cell.length_c   1.000
_cell.angle_alpha   90.00
_cell.angle_beta   90.00
_cell.angle_gamma   90.00
#
_symmetry.space_group_name_H-M   'P 1'
#
loop_
_entity.id
_entity.type
_entity.pdbx_description
1 polymer ?
#
loop_
_entity_poly.entity_id
_entity_poly.type
_entity_poly.pdbx_seq_one_letter_code
_entity_poly.pdbx_strand_id
1 'polypeptide(L)'
;MHFIAISINHRTADVALREQVAFRDDALRIAHEDLYETKSILENVILSTCNRTEVYAVVDQIHTGRYYIQRFLARAFGFEVDDIKAMSEVKVGDEAVEHLLRVTSGLDSIVLGETQILGQIRDAFFLAQSTGTTGTIFNHLFKQAITFAKRAHNETDIADNAVSVSYAAVELAKKVFGKLKSKQAIIIGAGEMSELSLLNLLGSGITDITVVNRTIENAMKLAAKHQVKYDELSSLPNLIESADIVISSTSAQSYIITNEMIERIAENRKQDSLVLIDIAVPRDIEPGISAITNIFNYDVDDLKGLVDANLRERQLAAATISEQIPAEIHAHNEWISMLGVVPVIRALREKAMAIQAETMDSIDRKLPGLSERERKIISKHTKSIINQMLKDPIKQAKELSSDKKSNEKLELFQNIFDIEAECPHEQAKQQKESKVKEISARRIFSFE
;
A
#
# COMPACT_ATOMS: atom_id res chain seq x y z
N MET A 1 -12.07 11.37 14.32
CA MET A 1 -11.18 10.37 13.68
C MET A 1 -10.25 11.10 12.73
N HIS A 2 -8.98 10.76 12.73
CA HIS A 2 -7.97 11.42 11.89
C HIS A 2 -7.20 10.37 11.11
N PHE A 3 -6.87 10.66 9.86
CA PHE A 3 -5.98 9.83 9.07
C PHE A 3 -4.54 10.29 9.29
N ILE A 4 -3.64 9.35 9.53
CA ILE A 4 -2.20 9.57 9.70
C ILE A 4 -1.42 8.57 8.85
N ALA A 5 -0.37 9.05 8.20
CA ALA A 5 0.63 8.23 7.52
C ALA A 5 2.00 8.49 8.13
N ILE A 6 2.72 7.44 8.50
CA ILE A 6 4.12 7.51 8.94
C ILE A 6 4.93 6.70 7.94
N SER A 7 5.87 7.37 7.29
CA SER A 7 6.65 6.83 6.17
C SER A 7 8.14 6.88 6.50
N ILE A 8 8.81 5.73 6.40
CA ILE A 8 10.27 5.61 6.32
C ILE A 8 10.55 5.16 4.89
N ASN A 9 11.26 5.98 4.11
CA ASN A 9 11.42 5.75 2.67
C ASN A 9 12.83 6.16 2.20
N HIS A 10 13.10 5.99 0.92
CA HIS A 10 14.38 6.27 0.29
C HIS A 10 14.87 7.73 0.42
N ARG A 11 14.02 8.68 0.84
CA ARG A 11 14.40 10.08 1.09
C ARG A 11 14.80 10.30 2.54
N THR A 12 14.30 9.48 3.47
CA THR A 12 14.49 9.66 4.90
C THR A 12 15.49 8.67 5.50
N ALA A 13 15.77 7.57 4.80
CA ALA A 13 16.67 6.50 5.24
C ALA A 13 17.46 5.93 4.06
N ASP A 14 18.74 5.67 4.26
CA ASP A 14 19.58 4.94 3.31
C ASP A 14 19.21 3.45 3.21
N VAL A 15 19.85 2.71 2.30
CA VAL A 15 19.54 1.29 2.09
C VAL A 15 19.76 0.48 3.36
N ALA A 16 20.84 0.72 4.10
CA ALA A 16 21.19 -0.04 5.29
C ALA A 16 20.14 0.10 6.41
N LEU A 17 19.58 1.30 6.59
CA LEU A 17 18.50 1.55 7.55
C LEU A 17 17.18 0.95 7.05
N ARG A 18 16.88 1.05 5.74
CA ARG A 18 15.65 0.47 5.18
C ARG A 18 15.60 -1.05 5.30
N GLU A 19 16.74 -1.73 5.14
CA GLU A 19 16.87 -3.16 5.38
C GLU A 19 16.50 -3.56 6.80
N GLN A 20 16.87 -2.74 7.79
CA GLN A 20 16.59 -3.00 9.20
C GLN A 20 15.13 -2.74 9.59
N VAL A 21 14.43 -1.87 8.84
CA VAL A 21 13.04 -1.51 9.13
C VAL A 21 12.02 -2.14 8.16
N ALA A 22 12.43 -3.18 7.43
CA ALA A 22 11.55 -3.94 6.55
C ALA A 22 10.87 -5.10 7.30
N PHE A 23 9.54 -5.20 7.20
CA PHE A 23 8.82 -6.36 7.71
C PHE A 23 8.96 -7.56 6.76
N ARG A 24 9.14 -8.74 7.32
CA ARG A 24 9.04 -10.01 6.58
C ARG A 24 7.58 -10.34 6.32
N ASP A 25 7.30 -11.04 5.23
CA ASP A 25 5.92 -11.38 4.83
C ASP A 25 5.15 -12.13 5.91
N ASP A 26 5.80 -13.07 6.61
CA ASP A 26 5.23 -13.84 7.72
C ASP A 26 4.95 -12.99 8.96
N ALA A 27 5.74 -11.94 9.19
CA ALA A 27 5.58 -11.03 10.33
C ALA A 27 4.51 -9.94 10.09
N LEU A 28 4.19 -9.59 8.82
CA LEU A 28 3.26 -8.52 8.50
C LEU A 28 1.87 -8.74 9.08
N ARG A 29 1.35 -9.97 9.06
CA ARG A 29 0.05 -10.29 9.67
C ARG A 29 0.04 -9.97 11.16
N ILE A 30 1.06 -10.42 11.89
CA ILE A 30 1.21 -10.18 13.33
C ILE A 30 1.37 -8.68 13.60
N ALA A 31 2.16 -8.00 12.77
CA ALA A 31 2.38 -6.55 12.86
C ALA A 31 1.07 -5.75 12.72
N HIS A 32 0.20 -6.13 11.77
CA HIS A 32 -1.13 -5.53 11.63
C HIS A 32 -1.99 -5.70 12.87
N GLU A 33 -2.04 -6.93 13.41
CA GLU A 33 -2.82 -7.25 14.62
C GLU A 33 -2.27 -6.53 15.86
N ASP A 34 -0.95 -6.55 16.09
CA ASP A 34 -0.29 -5.88 17.20
C ASP A 34 -0.51 -4.36 17.19
N LEU A 35 -0.41 -3.75 16.01
CA LEU A 35 -0.69 -2.33 15.87
C LEU A 35 -2.17 -2.02 16.11
N TYR A 36 -3.08 -2.88 15.64
CA TYR A 36 -4.52 -2.69 15.82
C TYR A 36 -4.94 -2.78 17.29
N GLU A 37 -4.30 -3.64 18.08
CA GLU A 37 -4.53 -3.74 19.53
C GLU A 37 -4.03 -2.49 20.29
N THR A 38 -3.16 -1.70 19.68
CA THR A 38 -2.58 -0.51 20.30
C THR A 38 -3.62 0.58 20.52
N LYS A 39 -3.48 1.32 21.62
CA LYS A 39 -4.39 2.42 21.96
C LYS A 39 -4.42 3.48 20.86
N SER A 40 -5.59 4.06 20.63
CA SER A 40 -5.83 5.13 19.63
C SER A 40 -5.86 4.69 18.17
N ILE A 41 -5.44 3.48 17.82
CA ILE A 41 -5.49 2.97 16.44
C ILE A 41 -6.86 2.34 16.19
N LEU A 42 -7.62 2.85 15.22
CA LEU A 42 -8.96 2.37 14.85
C LEU A 42 -8.93 1.50 13.60
N GLU A 43 -8.08 1.83 12.64
CA GLU A 43 -7.81 1.07 11.42
C GLU A 43 -6.32 1.18 11.10
N ASN A 44 -5.73 0.16 10.49
CA ASN A 44 -4.35 0.25 9.99
C ASN A 44 -4.12 -0.57 8.73
N VAL A 45 -3.17 -0.09 7.91
CA VAL A 45 -2.54 -0.80 6.79
C VAL A 45 -1.04 -0.54 6.88
N ILE A 46 -0.24 -1.59 6.80
CA ILE A 46 1.22 -1.53 6.79
C ILE A 46 1.70 -1.92 5.39
N LEU A 47 2.40 -1.01 4.74
CA LEU A 47 3.11 -1.26 3.49
C LEU A 47 4.59 -1.45 3.80
N SER A 48 5.17 -2.58 3.42
CA SER A 48 6.61 -2.82 3.52
C SER A 48 7.12 -3.34 2.18
N THR A 49 8.08 -2.62 1.61
CA THR A 49 8.69 -2.91 0.30
C THR A 49 10.20 -2.69 0.40
N CYS A 50 10.94 -2.95 -0.68
CA CYS A 50 12.38 -2.64 -0.74
C CYS A 50 12.71 -1.14 -0.55
N ASN A 51 11.78 -0.25 -0.84
CA ASN A 51 12.04 1.19 -0.88
C ASN A 51 11.34 1.98 0.23
N ARG A 52 10.39 1.37 0.96
CA ARG A 52 9.62 2.04 2.02
C ARG A 52 8.98 1.09 3.00
N THR A 53 8.90 1.53 4.23
CA THR A 53 8.01 0.98 5.25
C THR A 53 7.09 2.10 5.71
N GLU A 54 5.79 1.92 5.49
CA GLU A 54 4.77 2.92 5.78
C GLU A 54 3.65 2.33 6.62
N VAL A 55 3.22 3.09 7.60
CA VAL A 55 2.06 2.79 8.42
C VAL A 55 0.99 3.83 8.16
N TYR A 56 -0.11 3.39 7.59
CA TYR A 56 -1.33 4.16 7.45
C TYR A 56 -2.28 3.79 8.58
N ALA A 57 -2.83 4.77 9.28
CA ALA A 57 -3.74 4.51 10.38
C ALA A 57 -4.87 5.56 10.48
N VAL A 58 -6.07 5.08 10.85
CA VAL A 58 -7.13 5.93 11.36
C VAL A 58 -6.99 5.96 12.88
N VAL A 59 -6.92 7.16 13.45
CA VAL A 59 -6.70 7.35 14.89
C VAL A 59 -7.79 8.22 15.51
N ASP A 60 -8.04 8.04 16.79
CA ASP A 60 -8.98 8.90 17.53
C ASP A 60 -8.32 10.25 17.92
N GLN A 61 -7.01 10.25 18.19
CA GLN A 61 -6.22 11.42 18.58
C GLN A 61 -4.87 11.42 17.86
N ILE A 62 -4.52 12.50 17.15
CA ILE A 62 -3.31 12.61 16.33
C ILE A 62 -2.04 12.39 17.17
N HIS A 63 -1.88 13.10 18.30
CA HIS A 63 -0.68 12.99 19.13
C HIS A 63 -0.50 11.59 19.72
N THR A 64 -1.57 11.01 20.21
CA THR A 64 -1.58 9.67 20.80
C THR A 64 -1.29 8.62 19.72
N GLY A 65 -1.98 8.70 18.58
CA GLY A 65 -1.77 7.78 17.47
C GLY A 65 -0.34 7.83 16.93
N ARG A 66 0.18 9.05 16.66
CA ARG A 66 1.56 9.24 16.23
C ARG A 66 2.55 8.59 17.20
N TYR A 67 2.43 8.87 18.49
CA TYR A 67 3.32 8.30 19.50
C TYR A 67 3.30 6.77 19.52
N TYR A 68 2.11 6.18 19.49
CA TYR A 68 1.99 4.73 19.55
C TYR A 68 2.46 4.03 18.27
N ILE A 69 2.25 4.61 17.09
CA ILE A 69 2.79 4.07 15.83
C ILE A 69 4.32 4.11 15.84
N GLN A 70 4.92 5.23 16.22
CA GLN A 70 6.39 5.36 16.32
C GLN A 70 6.98 4.39 17.34
N ARG A 71 6.33 4.23 18.49
CA ARG A 71 6.72 3.24 19.50
C ARG A 71 6.57 1.80 19.03
N PHE A 72 5.51 1.51 18.25
CA PHE A 72 5.32 0.21 17.63
C PHE A 72 6.46 -0.12 16.65
N LEU A 73 6.82 0.80 15.77
CA LEU A 73 7.94 0.64 14.84
C LEU A 73 9.28 0.48 15.59
N ALA A 74 9.53 1.29 16.60
CA ALA A 74 10.73 1.19 17.43
C ALA A 74 10.86 -0.21 18.05
N ARG A 75 9.77 -0.73 18.65
CA ARG A 75 9.75 -2.08 19.23
C ARG A 75 9.91 -3.17 18.19
N ALA A 76 9.26 -3.03 17.02
CA ALA A 76 9.27 -4.04 15.97
C ALA A 76 10.67 -4.23 15.37
N PHE A 77 11.45 -3.16 15.27
CA PHE A 77 12.76 -3.15 14.64
C PHE A 77 13.95 -3.01 15.61
N GLY A 78 13.69 -2.89 16.91
CA GLY A 78 14.76 -2.78 17.93
C GLY A 78 15.47 -1.43 17.97
N PHE A 79 14.79 -0.35 17.54
CA PHE A 79 15.29 1.03 17.59
C PHE A 79 14.78 1.79 18.83
N GLU A 80 15.43 2.88 19.16
CA GLU A 80 14.87 3.88 20.06
C GLU A 80 13.77 4.70 19.33
N VAL A 81 12.80 5.21 20.09
CA VAL A 81 11.69 5.98 19.50
C VAL A 81 12.17 7.24 18.79
N ASP A 82 13.25 7.84 19.29
CA ASP A 82 13.81 9.07 18.71
C ASP A 82 14.52 8.80 17.38
N ASP A 83 15.11 7.61 17.20
CA ASP A 83 15.67 7.19 15.90
C ASP A 83 14.56 7.03 14.86
N ILE A 84 13.46 6.38 15.23
CA ILE A 84 12.28 6.26 14.34
C ILE A 84 11.72 7.64 13.98
N LYS A 85 11.67 8.58 14.94
CA LYS A 85 11.23 9.95 14.65
C LYS A 85 12.14 10.67 13.66
N ALA A 86 13.46 10.47 13.79
CA ALA A 86 14.45 11.12 12.94
C ALA A 86 14.39 10.62 11.49
N MET A 87 14.11 9.31 11.28
CA MET A 87 14.07 8.69 9.95
C MET A 87 12.67 8.62 9.35
N SER A 88 11.62 9.12 10.02
CA SER A 88 10.24 9.02 9.53
C SER A 88 9.61 10.39 9.24
N GLU A 89 8.86 10.46 8.15
CA GLU A 89 7.93 11.56 7.88
C GLU A 89 6.55 11.22 8.42
N VAL A 90 5.86 12.24 8.96
CA VAL A 90 4.49 12.11 9.47
C VAL A 90 3.58 13.06 8.73
N LYS A 91 2.54 12.52 8.11
CA LYS A 91 1.51 13.26 7.38
C LYS A 91 0.15 13.02 8.01
N VAL A 92 -0.71 14.05 8.05
CA VAL A 92 -1.99 14.00 8.75
C VAL A 92 -3.10 14.60 7.89
N GLY A 93 -4.30 14.02 7.95
CA GLY A 93 -5.47 14.52 7.22
C GLY A 93 -5.26 14.50 5.71
N ASP A 94 -5.52 15.62 5.05
CA ASP A 94 -5.42 15.75 3.59
C ASP A 94 -4.01 15.44 3.07
N GLU A 95 -2.97 15.82 3.80
CA GLU A 95 -1.58 15.49 3.44
C GLU A 95 -1.32 13.97 3.45
N ALA A 96 -1.97 13.23 4.36
CA ALA A 96 -1.86 11.77 4.41
C ALA A 96 -2.64 11.11 3.26
N VAL A 97 -3.81 11.66 2.89
CA VAL A 97 -4.57 11.21 1.71
C VAL A 97 -3.79 11.48 0.43
N GLU A 98 -3.25 12.70 0.27
CA GLU A 98 -2.38 13.05 -0.86
C GLU A 98 -1.20 12.09 -0.96
N HIS A 99 -0.52 11.83 0.14
CA HIS A 99 0.61 10.92 0.18
C HIS A 99 0.23 9.50 -0.31
N LEU A 100 -0.89 8.94 0.18
CA LEU A 100 -1.37 7.65 -0.28
C LEU A 100 -1.65 7.65 -1.79
N LEU A 101 -2.32 8.68 -2.31
CA LEU A 101 -2.61 8.82 -3.75
C LEU A 101 -1.33 8.91 -4.58
N ARG A 102 -0.35 9.70 -4.13
CA ARG A 102 0.96 9.84 -4.80
C ARG A 102 1.74 8.54 -4.79
N VAL A 103 1.80 7.84 -3.66
CA VAL A 103 2.48 6.55 -3.54
C VAL A 103 1.81 5.51 -4.44
N THR A 104 0.48 5.39 -4.38
CA THR A 104 -0.27 4.40 -5.16
C THR A 104 -0.14 4.62 -6.66
N SER A 105 0.01 5.87 -7.10
CA SER A 105 0.21 6.25 -8.51
C SER A 105 1.67 6.20 -8.98
N GLY A 106 2.62 5.83 -8.10
CA GLY A 106 4.04 5.78 -8.43
C GLY A 106 4.72 7.15 -8.52
N LEU A 107 4.06 8.25 -8.07
CA LEU A 107 4.62 9.60 -8.09
C LEU A 107 5.69 9.82 -7.02
N ASP A 108 5.73 8.94 -6.03
CA ASP A 108 6.66 8.97 -4.90
C ASP A 108 7.68 7.82 -4.96
N SER A 109 7.76 7.09 -6.06
CA SER A 109 8.73 6.00 -6.27
C SER A 109 10.09 6.54 -6.70
N ILE A 110 11.17 5.76 -6.46
CA ILE A 110 12.52 6.07 -6.95
C ILE A 110 12.50 6.25 -8.46
N VAL A 111 11.75 5.38 -9.13
CA VAL A 111 11.47 5.48 -10.56
C VAL A 111 10.07 6.05 -10.71
N LEU A 112 9.99 7.28 -11.20
CA LEU A 112 8.72 7.97 -11.37
C LEU A 112 7.77 7.17 -12.28
N GLY A 113 6.58 6.86 -11.81
CA GLY A 113 5.57 6.10 -12.55
C GLY A 113 5.73 4.57 -12.49
N GLU A 114 6.55 4.05 -11.57
CA GLU A 114 6.67 2.60 -11.36
C GLU A 114 5.32 1.98 -11.01
N THR A 115 4.88 0.99 -11.80
CA THR A 115 3.57 0.35 -11.64
C THR A 115 3.53 -0.68 -10.53
N GLN A 116 4.68 -1.20 -10.10
CA GLN A 116 4.79 -2.25 -9.08
C GLN A 116 4.20 -1.82 -7.74
N ILE A 117 4.40 -0.55 -7.35
CA ILE A 117 3.89 -0.02 -6.07
C ILE A 117 2.35 -0.11 -5.97
N LEU A 118 1.62 0.02 -7.07
CA LEU A 118 0.17 -0.15 -7.11
C LEU A 118 -0.22 -1.58 -6.71
N GLY A 119 0.51 -2.60 -7.19
CA GLY A 119 0.33 -3.98 -6.79
C GLY A 119 0.61 -4.18 -5.31
N GLN A 120 1.71 -3.64 -4.80
CA GLN A 120 2.12 -3.74 -3.40
C GLN A 120 1.13 -3.05 -2.44
N ILE A 121 0.61 -1.88 -2.77
CA ILE A 121 -0.47 -1.20 -2.01
C ILE A 121 -1.73 -2.04 -1.96
N ARG A 122 -2.13 -2.63 -3.11
CA ARG A 122 -3.30 -3.51 -3.17
C ARG A 122 -3.13 -4.73 -2.27
N ASP A 123 -1.96 -5.37 -2.30
CA ASP A 123 -1.70 -6.59 -1.55
C ASP A 123 -1.58 -6.30 -0.04
N ALA A 124 -0.96 -5.18 0.35
CA ALA A 124 -0.94 -4.68 1.73
C ALA A 124 -2.37 -4.39 2.25
N PHE A 125 -3.21 -3.75 1.44
CA PHE A 125 -4.61 -3.50 1.79
C PHE A 125 -5.41 -4.80 1.95
N PHE A 126 -5.26 -5.77 1.05
CA PHE A 126 -5.95 -7.06 1.15
C PHE A 126 -5.47 -7.88 2.35
N LEU A 127 -4.18 -7.83 2.69
CA LEU A 127 -3.67 -8.44 3.90
C LEU A 127 -4.32 -7.80 5.14
N ALA A 128 -4.33 -6.47 5.25
CA ALA A 128 -4.97 -5.75 6.34
C ALA A 128 -6.49 -6.06 6.43
N GLN A 129 -7.17 -6.17 5.29
CA GLN A 129 -8.58 -6.54 5.24
C GLN A 129 -8.79 -7.99 5.72
N SER A 130 -7.94 -8.93 5.33
CA SER A 130 -8.02 -10.33 5.75
C SER A 130 -7.72 -10.53 7.24
N THR A 131 -6.88 -9.68 7.84
CA THR A 131 -6.61 -9.65 9.29
C THR A 131 -7.70 -8.93 10.08
N GLY A 132 -8.60 -8.20 9.39
CA GLY A 132 -9.70 -7.46 10.01
C GLY A 132 -9.26 -6.14 10.64
N THR A 133 -8.11 -5.59 10.25
CA THR A 133 -7.57 -4.33 10.78
C THR A 133 -8.01 -3.10 9.97
N THR A 134 -8.81 -3.28 8.91
CA THR A 134 -9.48 -2.22 8.18
C THR A 134 -10.95 -2.10 8.56
N GLY A 135 -11.49 -0.91 8.47
CA GLY A 135 -12.90 -0.60 8.68
C GLY A 135 -13.50 0.19 7.52
N THR A 136 -14.51 0.98 7.81
CA THR A 136 -15.27 1.73 6.80
C THR A 136 -14.39 2.74 6.05
N ILE A 137 -13.48 3.44 6.76
CA ILE A 137 -12.67 4.52 6.17
C ILE A 137 -11.64 3.93 5.21
N PHE A 138 -10.83 2.97 5.64
CA PHE A 138 -9.79 2.41 4.78
C PHE A 138 -10.33 1.53 3.67
N ASN A 139 -11.45 0.83 3.89
CA ASN A 139 -12.11 0.10 2.82
C ASN A 139 -12.60 1.00 1.67
N HIS A 140 -12.95 2.25 1.97
CA HIS A 140 -13.28 3.25 0.93
C HIS A 140 -12.01 3.88 0.35
N LEU A 141 -11.14 4.46 1.18
CA LEU A 141 -9.99 5.24 0.75
C LEU A 141 -8.99 4.43 -0.09
N PHE A 142 -8.65 3.20 0.33
CA PHE A 142 -7.73 2.36 -0.44
C PHE A 142 -8.32 1.90 -1.77
N LYS A 143 -9.64 1.62 -1.83
CA LYS A 143 -10.31 1.33 -3.11
C LYS A 143 -10.31 2.55 -4.04
N GLN A 144 -10.56 3.74 -3.49
CA GLN A 144 -10.49 5.00 -4.24
C GLN A 144 -9.06 5.22 -4.78
N ALA A 145 -8.03 5.10 -3.93
CA ALA A 145 -6.64 5.28 -4.32
C ALA A 145 -6.19 4.29 -5.41
N ILE A 146 -6.55 3.01 -5.28
CA ILE A 146 -6.26 1.98 -6.29
C ILE A 146 -7.00 2.27 -7.61
N THR A 147 -8.25 2.71 -7.54
CA THR A 147 -9.05 3.05 -8.74
C THR A 147 -8.48 4.29 -9.42
N PHE A 148 -8.13 5.32 -8.66
CA PHE A 148 -7.47 6.53 -9.15
C PHE A 148 -6.16 6.19 -9.86
N ALA A 149 -5.27 5.43 -9.21
CA ALA A 149 -3.98 5.06 -9.80
C ALA A 149 -4.13 4.28 -11.10
N LYS A 150 -5.07 3.31 -11.16
CA LYS A 150 -5.37 2.57 -12.41
C LYS A 150 -5.85 3.49 -13.51
N ARG A 151 -6.75 4.43 -13.19
CA ARG A 151 -7.23 5.42 -14.16
C ARG A 151 -6.09 6.31 -14.64
N ALA A 152 -5.28 6.85 -13.70
CA ALA A 152 -4.15 7.71 -14.01
C ALA A 152 -3.11 7.01 -14.90
N HIS A 153 -2.79 5.73 -14.64
CA HIS A 153 -1.89 4.95 -15.47
C HIS A 153 -2.45 4.67 -16.88
N ASN A 154 -3.79 4.51 -17.02
CA ASN A 154 -4.41 4.29 -18.34
C ASN A 154 -4.62 5.58 -19.15
N GLU A 155 -4.76 6.72 -18.49
CA GLU A 155 -4.99 8.03 -19.11
C GLU A 155 -3.69 8.77 -19.42
N THR A 156 -2.55 8.30 -18.91
CA THR A 156 -1.24 8.89 -19.12
C THR A 156 -0.22 7.81 -19.50
N ASP A 157 0.77 8.16 -20.29
CA ASP A 157 1.85 7.25 -20.69
C ASP A 157 2.89 7.01 -19.57
N ILE A 158 2.53 7.31 -18.31
CA ILE A 158 3.46 7.20 -17.17
C ILE A 158 3.89 5.75 -16.94
N ALA A 159 2.99 4.80 -17.20
CA ALA A 159 3.22 3.37 -17.06
C ALA A 159 4.00 2.78 -18.23
N ASP A 160 3.76 3.24 -19.44
CA ASP A 160 4.35 2.68 -20.68
C ASP A 160 5.85 3.00 -20.79
N ASN A 161 6.27 4.09 -20.17
CA ASN A 161 7.65 4.52 -20.13
C ASN A 161 8.31 4.31 -18.74
N ALA A 162 7.70 3.51 -17.86
CA ALA A 162 8.27 3.25 -16.54
C ALA A 162 9.57 2.45 -16.66
N VAL A 163 10.68 3.15 -16.59
CA VAL A 163 12.02 2.54 -16.41
C VAL A 163 12.02 1.91 -15.02
N SER A 164 11.79 0.62 -14.98
CA SER A 164 11.91 -0.13 -13.74
C SER A 164 13.36 -0.12 -13.24
N VAL A 165 13.57 -0.35 -11.95
CA VAL A 165 14.92 -0.59 -11.38
C VAL A 165 15.64 -1.65 -12.22
N SER A 166 14.91 -2.66 -12.71
CA SER A 166 15.40 -3.69 -13.61
C SER A 166 15.93 -3.14 -14.95
N TYR A 167 15.26 -2.15 -15.54
CA TYR A 167 15.76 -1.48 -16.74
C TYR A 167 17.00 -0.63 -16.44
N ALA A 168 16.98 0.13 -15.34
CA ALA A 168 18.14 0.93 -14.91
C ALA A 168 19.38 0.05 -14.69
N ALA A 169 19.19 -1.15 -14.15
CA ALA A 169 20.24 -2.15 -14.00
C ALA A 169 20.86 -2.54 -15.36
N VAL A 170 20.03 -2.78 -16.37
CA VAL A 170 20.53 -3.13 -17.70
C VAL A 170 21.18 -1.95 -18.40
N GLU A 171 20.66 -0.74 -18.25
CA GLU A 171 21.30 0.49 -18.79
C GLU A 171 22.66 0.76 -18.11
N LEU A 172 22.79 0.45 -16.82
CA LEU A 172 24.06 0.53 -16.12
C LEU A 172 25.08 -0.46 -16.71
N ALA A 173 24.68 -1.69 -16.92
CA ALA A 173 25.54 -2.69 -17.57
C ALA A 173 25.98 -2.23 -18.99
N LYS A 174 25.09 -1.58 -19.76
CA LYS A 174 25.43 -0.97 -21.05
C LYS A 174 26.48 0.15 -20.92
N LYS A 175 26.41 0.97 -19.87
CA LYS A 175 27.44 2.02 -19.63
C LYS A 175 28.81 1.43 -19.37
N VAL A 176 28.87 0.29 -18.69
CA VAL A 176 30.17 -0.38 -18.42
C VAL A 176 30.70 -1.11 -19.65
N PHE A 177 29.87 -1.86 -20.34
CA PHE A 177 30.31 -2.76 -21.43
C PHE A 177 30.11 -2.19 -22.87
N GLY A 178 29.32 -1.15 -23.01
CA GLY A 178 28.92 -0.61 -24.32
C GLY A 178 27.92 -1.51 -25.05
N LYS A 179 28.39 -2.63 -25.61
CA LYS A 179 27.53 -3.59 -26.31
C LYS A 179 27.36 -4.87 -25.46
N LEU A 180 26.09 -5.30 -25.27
CA LEU A 180 25.79 -6.44 -24.42
C LEU A 180 25.57 -7.77 -25.17
N LYS A 181 25.53 -7.76 -26.52
CA LYS A 181 25.13 -8.92 -27.33
C LYS A 181 25.97 -10.20 -27.13
N SER A 182 27.26 -10.03 -26.78
CA SER A 182 28.20 -11.14 -26.56
C SER A 182 28.49 -11.42 -25.08
N LYS A 183 27.70 -10.82 -24.19
CA LYS A 183 27.89 -10.92 -22.75
C LYS A 183 27.07 -12.05 -22.15
N GLN A 184 27.57 -12.62 -21.05
CA GLN A 184 26.88 -13.63 -20.26
C GLN A 184 26.27 -12.98 -19.02
N ALA A 185 24.99 -13.24 -18.77
CA ALA A 185 24.28 -12.69 -17.63
C ALA A 185 23.71 -13.78 -16.71
N ILE A 186 23.75 -13.53 -15.42
CA ILE A 186 23.11 -14.34 -14.40
C ILE A 186 22.01 -13.50 -13.74
N ILE A 187 20.85 -14.11 -13.52
CA ILE A 187 19.78 -13.54 -12.73
C ILE A 187 19.58 -14.43 -11.51
N ILE A 188 19.75 -13.86 -10.32
CA ILE A 188 19.54 -14.54 -9.05
C ILE A 188 18.16 -14.16 -8.51
N GLY A 189 17.28 -15.15 -8.39
CA GLY A 189 15.88 -14.99 -8.05
C GLY A 189 14.94 -15.39 -9.20
N ALA A 190 13.68 -15.66 -8.88
CA ALA A 190 12.65 -16.02 -9.84
C ALA A 190 11.32 -15.30 -9.57
N GLY A 191 11.40 -14.12 -8.96
CA GLY A 191 10.27 -13.23 -8.72
C GLY A 191 10.00 -12.29 -9.89
N GLU A 192 9.06 -11.38 -9.72
CA GLU A 192 8.65 -10.39 -10.72
C GLU A 192 9.80 -9.51 -11.19
N MET A 193 10.64 -9.01 -10.26
CA MET A 193 11.81 -8.18 -10.59
C MET A 193 12.86 -8.95 -11.38
N SER A 194 13.06 -10.24 -11.06
CA SER A 194 13.95 -11.12 -11.82
C SER A 194 13.43 -11.32 -13.24
N GLU A 195 12.13 -11.51 -13.42
CA GLU A 195 11.50 -11.66 -14.74
C GLU A 195 11.61 -10.36 -15.56
N LEU A 196 11.37 -9.19 -14.96
CA LEU A 196 11.54 -7.90 -15.61
C LEU A 196 12.99 -7.66 -16.01
N SER A 197 13.96 -8.02 -15.16
CA SER A 197 15.40 -7.92 -15.49
C SER A 197 15.76 -8.82 -16.66
N LEU A 198 15.21 -10.04 -16.69
CA LEU A 198 15.38 -10.99 -17.79
C LEU A 198 14.87 -10.42 -19.12
N LEU A 199 13.65 -9.88 -19.12
CA LEU A 199 13.04 -9.29 -20.32
C LEU A 199 13.87 -8.09 -20.84
N ASN A 200 14.36 -7.24 -19.94
CA ASN A 200 15.20 -6.09 -20.31
C ASN A 200 16.57 -6.52 -20.87
N LEU A 201 17.19 -7.57 -20.32
CA LEU A 201 18.42 -8.14 -20.84
C LEU A 201 18.22 -8.74 -22.24
N LEU A 202 17.17 -9.53 -22.43
CA LEU A 202 16.78 -10.08 -23.75
C LEU A 202 16.52 -8.97 -24.77
N GLY A 203 15.76 -7.93 -24.38
CA GLY A 203 15.48 -6.75 -25.21
C GLY A 203 16.77 -5.97 -25.57
N SER A 204 17.84 -6.08 -24.77
CA SER A 204 19.15 -5.49 -25.03
C SER A 204 20.06 -6.36 -25.89
N GLY A 205 19.59 -7.52 -26.33
CA GLY A 205 20.26 -8.43 -27.26
C GLY A 205 21.18 -9.46 -26.60
N ILE A 206 21.16 -9.59 -25.28
CA ILE A 206 21.83 -10.69 -24.58
C ILE A 206 21.01 -11.97 -24.79
N THR A 207 21.68 -13.04 -25.20
CA THR A 207 21.05 -14.36 -25.42
C THR A 207 21.57 -15.42 -24.45
N ASP A 208 22.72 -15.20 -23.85
CA ASP A 208 23.31 -16.12 -22.89
C ASP A 208 22.95 -15.66 -21.44
N ILE A 209 21.80 -16.11 -20.97
CA ILE A 209 21.26 -15.76 -19.65
C ILE A 209 20.99 -17.04 -18.88
N THR A 210 21.43 -17.09 -17.62
CA THR A 210 21.12 -18.19 -16.69
C THR A 210 20.34 -17.65 -15.50
N VAL A 211 19.16 -18.23 -15.25
CA VAL A 211 18.36 -17.93 -14.06
C VAL A 211 18.74 -18.90 -12.96
N VAL A 212 19.09 -18.36 -11.79
CA VAL A 212 19.50 -19.14 -10.61
C VAL A 212 18.55 -18.84 -9.47
N ASN A 213 18.08 -19.86 -8.78
CA ASN A 213 17.22 -19.68 -7.61
C ASN A 213 17.45 -20.78 -6.58
N ARG A 214 17.18 -20.49 -5.30
CA ARG A 214 17.27 -21.48 -4.22
C ARG A 214 16.36 -22.68 -4.45
N THR A 215 15.15 -22.44 -4.98
CA THR A 215 14.19 -23.46 -5.40
C THR A 215 14.31 -23.63 -6.90
N ILE A 216 14.92 -24.71 -7.35
CA ILE A 216 15.25 -24.94 -8.77
C ILE A 216 14.00 -24.97 -9.66
N GLU A 217 12.86 -25.45 -9.15
CA GLU A 217 11.59 -25.49 -9.88
C GLU A 217 11.11 -24.09 -10.29
N ASN A 218 11.39 -23.07 -9.48
CA ASN A 218 11.04 -21.70 -9.80
C ASN A 218 11.95 -21.12 -10.90
N ALA A 219 13.26 -21.41 -10.81
CA ALA A 219 14.21 -21.05 -11.89
C ALA A 219 13.83 -21.74 -13.20
N MET A 220 13.52 -23.03 -13.16
CA MET A 220 13.09 -23.81 -14.32
C MET A 220 11.81 -23.24 -14.96
N LYS A 221 10.80 -22.88 -14.17
CA LYS A 221 9.56 -22.28 -14.68
C LYS A 221 9.80 -20.96 -15.40
N LEU A 222 10.59 -20.07 -14.79
CA LEU A 222 10.92 -18.78 -15.38
C LEU A 222 11.76 -18.95 -16.65
N ALA A 223 12.77 -19.80 -16.61
CA ALA A 223 13.64 -20.08 -17.74
C ALA A 223 12.91 -20.73 -18.92
N ALA A 224 12.01 -21.67 -18.67
CA ALA A 224 11.17 -22.28 -19.69
C ALA A 224 10.25 -21.28 -20.40
N LYS A 225 9.67 -20.33 -19.64
CA LYS A 225 8.81 -19.27 -20.18
C LYS A 225 9.51 -18.39 -21.21
N HIS A 226 10.81 -18.12 -21.00
CA HIS A 226 11.60 -17.19 -21.81
C HIS A 226 12.71 -17.87 -22.63
N GLN A 227 12.80 -19.20 -22.62
CA GLN A 227 13.75 -20.01 -23.39
C GLN A 227 15.24 -19.68 -23.04
N VAL A 228 15.53 -19.50 -21.77
CA VAL A 228 16.88 -19.25 -21.24
C VAL A 228 17.37 -20.41 -20.38
N LYS A 229 18.64 -20.38 -19.96
CA LYS A 229 19.22 -21.40 -19.10
C LYS A 229 18.75 -21.23 -17.65
N TYR A 230 18.81 -22.30 -16.88
CA TYR A 230 18.60 -22.26 -15.42
C TYR A 230 19.59 -23.16 -14.69
N ASP A 231 19.86 -22.86 -13.44
CA ASP A 231 20.71 -23.65 -12.59
C ASP A 231 20.28 -23.48 -11.11
N GLU A 232 20.86 -24.30 -10.25
CA GLU A 232 20.65 -24.19 -8.81
C GLU A 232 21.61 -23.18 -8.16
N LEU A 233 21.25 -22.69 -6.99
CA LEU A 233 22.04 -21.67 -6.28
C LEU A 233 23.44 -22.17 -5.88
N SER A 234 23.62 -23.48 -5.69
CA SER A 234 24.93 -24.11 -5.39
C SER A 234 25.94 -23.97 -6.54
N SER A 235 25.49 -23.82 -7.78
CA SER A 235 26.34 -23.62 -8.96
C SER A 235 26.82 -22.18 -9.12
N LEU A 236 26.29 -21.23 -8.33
CA LEU A 236 26.52 -19.80 -8.48
C LEU A 236 28.01 -19.40 -8.54
N PRO A 237 28.92 -19.90 -7.68
CA PRO A 237 30.33 -19.52 -7.76
C PRO A 237 30.96 -19.83 -9.12
N ASN A 238 30.70 -21.01 -9.68
CA ASN A 238 31.20 -21.42 -10.98
C ASN A 238 30.63 -20.60 -12.14
N LEU A 239 29.35 -20.23 -12.05
CA LEU A 239 28.67 -19.42 -13.04
C LEU A 239 29.23 -17.99 -13.06
N ILE A 240 29.49 -17.39 -11.88
CA ILE A 240 30.05 -16.03 -11.77
C ILE A 240 31.48 -15.96 -12.37
N GLU A 241 32.27 -17.05 -12.34
CA GLU A 241 33.59 -17.05 -12.96
C GLU A 241 33.57 -16.70 -14.45
N SER A 242 32.50 -17.08 -15.17
CA SER A 242 32.34 -16.79 -16.61
C SER A 242 31.39 -15.64 -16.93
N ALA A 243 30.59 -15.20 -16.00
CA ALA A 243 29.58 -14.18 -16.20
C ALA A 243 30.19 -12.77 -16.31
N ASP A 244 29.61 -11.93 -17.13
CA ASP A 244 29.92 -10.50 -17.21
C ASP A 244 28.98 -9.67 -16.31
N ILE A 245 27.72 -10.10 -16.18
CA ILE A 245 26.67 -9.35 -15.49
C ILE A 245 25.96 -10.29 -14.52
N VAL A 246 25.76 -9.86 -13.29
CA VAL A 246 24.94 -10.55 -12.30
C VAL A 246 23.93 -9.57 -11.77
N ILE A 247 22.64 -9.90 -11.86
CA ILE A 247 21.55 -9.13 -11.26
C ILE A 247 20.89 -9.99 -10.19
N SER A 248 20.91 -9.52 -8.95
CA SER A 248 20.29 -10.21 -7.82
C SER A 248 19.03 -9.50 -7.34
N SER A 249 17.96 -10.27 -7.16
CA SER A 249 16.65 -9.77 -6.71
C SER A 249 15.89 -10.86 -5.93
N THR A 250 16.44 -11.29 -4.79
CA THR A 250 15.80 -12.30 -3.95
C THR A 250 15.21 -11.71 -2.68
N SER A 251 14.49 -12.54 -1.92
CA SER A 251 14.01 -12.23 -0.57
C SER A 251 14.88 -12.90 0.50
N ALA A 252 16.14 -13.18 0.22
CA ALA A 252 17.05 -13.82 1.17
C ALA A 252 17.31 -12.89 2.37
N GLN A 253 17.53 -13.52 3.53
CA GLN A 253 17.81 -12.78 4.78
C GLN A 253 19.30 -12.69 5.09
N SER A 254 20.12 -13.28 4.23
CA SER A 254 21.59 -13.27 4.33
C SER A 254 22.18 -13.06 2.95
N TYR A 255 23.39 -12.53 2.90
CA TYR A 255 24.08 -12.33 1.65
C TYR A 255 24.24 -13.64 0.87
N ILE A 256 23.93 -13.58 -0.41
CA ILE A 256 24.09 -14.70 -1.37
C ILE A 256 25.48 -14.63 -1.99
N ILE A 257 25.96 -13.43 -2.27
CA ILE A 257 27.30 -13.16 -2.81
C ILE A 257 28.10 -12.48 -1.69
N THR A 258 29.16 -13.17 -1.23
CA THR A 258 30.03 -12.68 -0.16
C THR A 258 31.36 -12.16 -0.71
N ASN A 259 32.03 -11.31 0.07
CA ASN A 259 33.38 -10.82 -0.25
C ASN A 259 34.35 -11.98 -0.50
N GLU A 260 34.35 -12.99 0.38
CA GLU A 260 35.21 -14.19 0.29
C GLU A 260 34.96 -14.96 -1.02
N MET A 261 33.70 -15.09 -1.45
CA MET A 261 33.35 -15.74 -2.71
C MET A 261 33.95 -14.97 -3.90
N ILE A 262 33.78 -13.67 -3.94
CA ILE A 262 34.24 -12.83 -5.05
C ILE A 262 35.76 -12.70 -5.07
N GLU A 263 36.43 -12.64 -3.94
CA GLU A 263 37.90 -12.67 -3.87
C GLU A 263 38.46 -13.92 -4.54
N ARG A 264 37.92 -15.09 -4.22
CA ARG A 264 38.36 -16.37 -4.87
C ARG A 264 38.06 -16.39 -6.37
N ILE A 265 36.93 -15.86 -6.79
CA ILE A 265 36.54 -15.77 -8.21
C ILE A 265 37.44 -14.80 -8.97
N ALA A 266 37.77 -13.65 -8.37
CA ALA A 266 38.62 -12.63 -8.99
C ALA A 266 40.02 -13.16 -9.35
N GLU A 267 40.60 -14.07 -8.55
CA GLU A 267 41.85 -14.74 -8.84
C GLU A 267 41.82 -15.52 -10.16
N ASN A 268 40.68 -16.11 -10.50
CA ASN A 268 40.48 -16.95 -11.69
C ASN A 268 40.09 -16.15 -12.95
N ARG A 269 39.53 -14.95 -12.81
CA ARG A 269 38.92 -14.16 -13.88
C ARG A 269 39.90 -13.38 -14.79
N LYS A 270 41.19 -13.53 -14.69
CA LYS A 270 42.18 -12.92 -15.60
C LYS A 270 41.93 -11.45 -15.97
N GLN A 271 41.43 -10.65 -15.07
CA GLN A 271 41.11 -9.21 -15.22
C GLN A 271 39.87 -8.85 -16.07
N ASP A 272 38.98 -9.80 -16.43
CA ASP A 272 37.74 -9.47 -17.09
C ASP A 272 36.76 -8.77 -16.11
N SER A 273 36.13 -7.70 -16.59
CA SER A 273 35.19 -6.93 -15.76
C SER A 273 33.95 -7.76 -15.37
N LEU A 274 33.49 -7.60 -14.14
CA LEU A 274 32.25 -8.16 -13.63
C LEU A 274 31.36 -7.03 -13.07
N VAL A 275 30.14 -6.98 -13.52
CA VAL A 275 29.14 -6.04 -13.00
C VAL A 275 28.14 -6.80 -12.14
N LEU A 276 28.10 -6.47 -10.87
CA LEU A 276 27.16 -6.98 -9.88
C LEU A 276 26.13 -5.90 -9.60
N ILE A 277 24.86 -6.24 -9.70
CA ILE A 277 23.75 -5.30 -9.49
C ILE A 277 22.78 -5.92 -8.50
N ASP A 278 22.69 -5.32 -7.33
CA ASP A 278 21.81 -5.75 -6.26
C ASP A 278 20.54 -4.90 -6.24
N ILE A 279 19.44 -5.51 -6.61
CA ILE A 279 18.11 -4.88 -6.54
C ILE A 279 17.22 -5.50 -5.46
N ALA A 280 17.82 -6.34 -4.59
CA ALA A 280 17.14 -6.95 -3.46
C ALA A 280 17.15 -6.05 -2.22
N VAL A 281 16.15 -6.21 -1.37
CA VAL A 281 16.11 -5.67 0.00
C VAL A 281 15.45 -6.73 0.90
N PRO A 282 16.18 -7.26 1.87
CA PRO A 282 17.59 -6.96 2.22
C PRO A 282 18.56 -7.29 1.07
N ARG A 283 19.76 -6.70 1.12
CA ARG A 283 20.80 -6.93 0.09
C ARG A 283 21.20 -8.40 -0.02
N ASP A 284 21.31 -8.85 -1.27
CA ASP A 284 21.86 -10.17 -1.60
C ASP A 284 23.38 -10.18 -1.69
N ILE A 285 24.01 -9.00 -1.91
CA ILE A 285 25.45 -8.83 -2.15
C ILE A 285 26.09 -8.12 -0.94
N GLU A 286 27.14 -8.70 -0.41
CA GLU A 286 27.86 -8.16 0.75
C GLU A 286 28.56 -6.84 0.40
N PRO A 287 28.47 -5.79 1.25
CA PRO A 287 29.18 -4.53 1.06
C PRO A 287 30.70 -4.71 1.05
N GLY A 288 31.40 -3.87 0.25
CA GLY A 288 32.87 -3.89 0.19
C GLY A 288 33.47 -4.57 -1.04
N ILE A 289 32.67 -5.33 -1.79
CA ILE A 289 33.10 -6.01 -3.04
C ILE A 289 33.69 -5.05 -4.07
N SER A 290 33.23 -3.82 -4.13
CA SER A 290 33.75 -2.78 -5.04
C SER A 290 35.20 -2.39 -4.78
N ALA A 291 35.83 -2.82 -3.69
CA ALA A 291 37.27 -2.63 -3.46
C ALA A 291 38.15 -3.60 -4.29
N ILE A 292 37.55 -4.65 -4.87
CA ILE A 292 38.22 -5.65 -5.69
C ILE A 292 38.35 -5.10 -7.13
N THR A 293 39.56 -5.14 -7.69
CA THR A 293 39.85 -4.59 -9.03
C THR A 293 38.97 -5.27 -10.09
N ASN A 294 38.44 -4.47 -11.03
CA ASN A 294 37.55 -4.88 -12.13
C ASN A 294 36.19 -5.47 -11.71
N ILE A 295 35.80 -5.35 -10.44
CA ILE A 295 34.48 -5.69 -9.94
C ILE A 295 33.70 -4.40 -9.68
N PHE A 296 32.56 -4.25 -10.35
CA PHE A 296 31.68 -3.09 -10.22
C PHE A 296 30.43 -3.57 -9.49
N ASN A 297 30.23 -3.12 -8.27
CA ASN A 297 29.04 -3.44 -7.47
C ASN A 297 28.16 -2.20 -7.34
N TYR A 298 26.89 -2.36 -7.68
CA TYR A 298 25.87 -1.31 -7.62
C TYR A 298 24.66 -1.82 -6.87
N ASP A 299 24.10 -0.99 -6.02
CA ASP A 299 22.83 -1.28 -5.33
C ASP A 299 21.68 -0.43 -5.89
N VAL A 300 20.47 -0.60 -5.28
CA VAL A 300 19.25 0.12 -5.68
C VAL A 300 19.44 1.65 -5.63
N ASP A 301 20.24 2.17 -4.71
CA ASP A 301 20.43 3.62 -4.58
C ASP A 301 21.35 4.18 -5.67
N ASP A 302 22.32 3.40 -6.14
CA ASP A 302 23.20 3.79 -7.26
C ASP A 302 22.44 3.89 -8.59
N LEU A 303 21.34 3.16 -8.73
CA LEU A 303 20.50 3.18 -9.93
C LEU A 303 19.67 4.47 -10.08
N LYS A 304 19.50 5.25 -9.01
CA LYS A 304 18.72 6.51 -9.00
C LYS A 304 19.18 7.54 -10.02
N GLY A 305 20.48 7.59 -10.32
CA GLY A 305 21.07 8.59 -11.22
C GLY A 305 21.00 8.28 -12.72
N LEU A 306 20.51 7.09 -13.12
CA LEU A 306 20.66 6.56 -14.48
C LEU A 306 19.44 6.75 -15.40
N VAL A 307 18.34 7.32 -14.91
CA VAL A 307 17.00 7.24 -15.52
C VAL A 307 16.65 8.47 -16.38
N ASP A 308 17.59 9.16 -17.02
CA ASP A 308 17.35 10.48 -17.61
C ASP A 308 16.80 10.54 -19.05
N ALA A 309 16.70 9.46 -19.80
CA ALA A 309 16.31 9.54 -21.23
C ALA A 309 14.82 9.87 -21.47
N ASN A 310 13.89 9.43 -20.60
CA ASN A 310 12.44 9.69 -20.73
C ASN A 310 11.88 10.51 -19.54
N LEU A 311 12.75 11.16 -18.77
CA LEU A 311 12.37 11.89 -17.57
C LEU A 311 11.36 13.01 -17.85
N ARG A 312 11.50 13.70 -18.98
CA ARG A 312 10.64 14.85 -19.34
C ARG A 312 9.19 14.42 -19.61
N GLU A 313 8.99 13.36 -20.37
CA GLU A 313 7.63 12.86 -20.68
C GLU A 313 6.94 12.35 -19.41
N ARG A 314 7.69 11.65 -18.55
CA ARG A 314 7.19 11.22 -17.24
C ARG A 314 6.90 12.37 -16.30
N GLN A 315 7.72 13.42 -16.29
CA GLN A 315 7.45 14.63 -15.50
C GLN A 315 6.15 15.29 -15.94
N LEU A 316 5.87 15.34 -17.24
CA LEU A 316 4.61 15.85 -17.78
C LEU A 316 3.42 14.97 -17.36
N ALA A 317 3.53 13.66 -17.51
CA ALA A 317 2.51 12.72 -17.06
C ALA A 317 2.28 12.80 -15.54
N ALA A 318 3.35 12.88 -14.76
CA ALA A 318 3.29 13.05 -13.30
C ALA A 318 2.64 14.38 -12.89
N ALA A 319 2.89 15.47 -13.63
CA ALA A 319 2.22 16.74 -13.41
C ALA A 319 0.72 16.61 -13.66
N THR A 320 0.32 16.00 -14.78
CA THR A 320 -1.09 15.73 -15.11
C THR A 320 -1.80 14.90 -14.01
N ILE A 321 -1.15 13.85 -13.51
CA ILE A 321 -1.71 13.04 -12.41
C ILE A 321 -1.79 13.89 -11.12
N SER A 322 -0.77 14.68 -10.82
CA SER A 322 -0.73 15.53 -9.61
C SER A 322 -1.84 16.57 -9.61
N GLU A 323 -2.22 17.10 -10.77
CA GLU A 323 -3.34 18.06 -10.92
C GLU A 323 -4.71 17.42 -10.61
N GLN A 324 -4.85 16.11 -10.73
CA GLN A 324 -6.10 15.40 -10.41
C GLN A 324 -6.25 15.08 -8.91
N ILE A 325 -5.15 15.02 -8.15
CA ILE A 325 -5.15 14.61 -6.73
C ILE A 325 -6.06 15.50 -5.86
N PRO A 326 -6.08 16.84 -5.98
CA PRO A 326 -6.97 17.67 -5.17
C PRO A 326 -8.45 17.33 -5.31
N ALA A 327 -8.90 16.93 -6.51
CA ALA A 327 -10.27 16.49 -6.74
C ALA A 327 -10.58 15.16 -6.00
N GLU A 328 -9.63 14.24 -5.95
CA GLU A 328 -9.79 12.99 -5.20
C GLU A 328 -9.83 13.23 -3.68
N ILE A 329 -9.01 14.16 -3.16
CA ILE A 329 -9.03 14.57 -1.75
C ILE A 329 -10.39 15.19 -1.42
N HIS A 330 -10.89 16.07 -2.29
CA HIS A 330 -12.20 16.69 -2.10
C HIS A 330 -13.32 15.64 -2.06
N ALA A 331 -13.33 14.71 -3.02
CA ALA A 331 -14.30 13.62 -3.06
C ALA A 331 -14.24 12.73 -1.81
N HIS A 332 -13.03 12.44 -1.30
CA HIS A 332 -12.84 11.73 -0.04
C HIS A 332 -13.44 12.48 1.15
N ASN A 333 -13.16 13.78 1.26
CA ASN A 333 -13.65 14.63 2.34
C ASN A 333 -15.19 14.79 2.31
N GLU A 334 -15.78 14.91 1.13
CA GLU A 334 -17.25 14.87 0.97
C GLU A 334 -17.82 13.54 1.44
N TRP A 335 -17.19 12.44 1.07
CA TRP A 335 -17.64 11.12 1.53
C TRP A 335 -17.50 10.96 3.05
N ILE A 336 -16.39 11.38 3.66
CA ILE A 336 -16.20 11.39 5.14
C ILE A 336 -17.30 12.23 5.81
N SER A 337 -17.62 13.40 5.28
CA SER A 337 -18.67 14.24 5.85
C SER A 337 -20.04 13.58 5.82
N MET A 338 -20.32 12.82 4.75
CA MET A 338 -21.57 12.07 4.65
C MET A 338 -21.67 10.90 5.66
N LEU A 339 -20.55 10.32 6.11
CA LEU A 339 -20.60 9.28 7.14
C LEU A 339 -21.22 9.78 8.45
N GLY A 340 -21.01 11.02 8.84
CA GLY A 340 -21.61 11.63 10.02
C GLY A 340 -23.11 11.87 9.89
N VAL A 341 -23.60 12.12 8.68
CA VAL A 341 -25.03 12.43 8.46
C VAL A 341 -25.89 11.18 8.23
N VAL A 342 -25.31 10.09 7.75
CA VAL A 342 -26.07 8.84 7.46
C VAL A 342 -26.81 8.29 8.70
N PRO A 343 -26.17 8.15 9.88
CA PRO A 343 -26.85 7.73 11.11
C PRO A 343 -27.99 8.68 11.48
N VAL A 344 -27.80 9.98 11.36
CA VAL A 344 -28.82 10.99 11.66
C VAL A 344 -30.03 10.88 10.74
N ILE A 345 -29.80 10.72 9.42
CA ILE A 345 -30.89 10.51 8.44
C ILE A 345 -31.61 9.19 8.73
N ARG A 346 -30.89 8.15 9.12
CA ARG A 346 -31.47 6.85 9.47
C ARG A 346 -32.37 6.95 10.70
N ALA A 347 -31.88 7.55 11.79
CA ALA A 347 -32.67 7.77 13.01
C ALA A 347 -33.94 8.60 12.75
N LEU A 348 -33.81 9.67 11.93
CA LEU A 348 -34.94 10.48 11.53
C LEU A 348 -35.99 9.68 10.75
N ARG A 349 -35.59 8.81 9.84
CA ARG A 349 -36.50 7.95 9.08
C ARG A 349 -37.14 6.89 9.96
N GLU A 350 -36.38 6.25 10.84
CA GLU A 350 -36.87 5.25 11.76
C GLU A 350 -37.95 5.82 12.70
N LYS A 351 -37.72 7.01 13.27
CA LYS A 351 -38.71 7.74 14.09
C LYS A 351 -39.99 8.03 13.31
N ALA A 352 -39.87 8.55 12.11
CA ALA A 352 -41.03 8.88 11.27
C ALA A 352 -41.82 7.62 10.84
N MET A 353 -41.12 6.51 10.57
CA MET A 353 -41.78 5.23 10.25
C MET A 353 -42.46 4.59 11.47
N ALA A 354 -41.90 4.77 12.67
CA ALA A 354 -42.52 4.33 13.91
C ALA A 354 -43.87 5.07 14.14
N ILE A 355 -43.90 6.39 13.96
CA ILE A 355 -45.13 7.19 14.02
C ILE A 355 -46.17 6.71 13.01
N GLN A 356 -45.73 6.36 11.78
CA GLN A 356 -46.61 5.82 10.75
C GLN A 356 -47.20 4.47 11.15
N ALA A 357 -46.40 3.58 11.74
CA ALA A 357 -46.82 2.27 12.20
C ALA A 357 -47.91 2.42 13.33
N GLU A 358 -47.64 3.24 14.35
CA GLU A 358 -48.58 3.55 15.42
C GLU A 358 -49.90 4.13 14.89
N THR A 359 -49.79 5.01 13.86
CA THR A 359 -50.96 5.59 13.20
C THR A 359 -51.79 4.49 12.50
N MET A 360 -51.12 3.57 11.78
CA MET A 360 -51.81 2.47 11.12
C MET A 360 -52.46 1.52 12.13
N ASP A 361 -51.80 1.19 13.24
CA ASP A 361 -52.38 0.39 14.31
C ASP A 361 -53.57 1.09 14.95
N SER A 362 -53.56 2.40 15.08
CA SER A 362 -54.72 3.17 15.55
C SER A 362 -55.91 3.11 14.58
N ILE A 363 -55.63 3.21 13.28
CA ILE A 363 -56.62 3.09 12.19
C ILE A 363 -57.22 1.70 12.21
N ASP A 364 -56.44 0.65 12.27
CA ASP A 364 -56.89 -0.74 12.30
C ASP A 364 -57.78 -1.02 13.50
N ARG A 365 -57.48 -0.46 14.68
CA ARG A 365 -58.32 -0.57 15.88
C ARG A 365 -59.62 0.19 15.78
N LYS A 366 -59.65 1.36 15.13
CA LYS A 366 -60.83 2.21 15.02
C LYS A 366 -61.71 1.82 13.85
N LEU A 367 -61.16 1.17 12.82
CA LEU A 367 -61.86 0.76 11.62
C LEU A 367 -61.62 -0.72 11.32
N PRO A 368 -62.13 -1.65 12.15
CA PRO A 368 -61.86 -3.09 12.03
C PRO A 368 -62.47 -3.74 10.77
N GLY A 369 -63.32 -3.02 10.03
CA GLY A 369 -63.94 -3.50 8.80
C GLY A 369 -63.14 -3.14 7.50
N LEU A 370 -61.94 -2.57 7.60
CA LEU A 370 -61.14 -2.26 6.43
C LEU A 370 -60.68 -3.52 5.69
N SER A 371 -60.91 -3.54 4.37
CA SER A 371 -60.36 -4.58 3.52
C SER A 371 -58.83 -4.42 3.42
N GLU A 372 -58.12 -5.52 3.11
CA GLU A 372 -56.65 -5.45 2.87
C GLU A 372 -56.23 -4.45 1.78
N ARG A 373 -57.09 -4.25 0.77
CA ARG A 373 -56.86 -3.28 -0.31
C ARG A 373 -56.89 -1.84 0.21
N GLU A 374 -57.90 -1.50 1.02
CA GLU A 374 -58.05 -0.18 1.64
C GLU A 374 -56.90 0.11 2.61
N ARG A 375 -56.55 -0.87 3.44
CA ARG A 375 -55.39 -0.78 4.35
C ARG A 375 -54.09 -0.49 3.59
N LYS A 376 -53.83 -1.19 2.46
CA LYS A 376 -52.68 -0.93 1.61
C LYS A 376 -52.67 0.47 1.00
N ILE A 377 -53.84 0.98 0.59
CA ILE A 377 -54.00 2.33 0.05
C ILE A 377 -53.65 3.37 1.13
N ILE A 378 -54.23 3.26 2.33
CA ILE A 378 -54.01 4.16 3.46
C ILE A 378 -52.51 4.15 3.84
N SER A 379 -51.94 2.94 3.99
CA SER A 379 -50.51 2.80 4.31
C SER A 379 -49.60 3.44 3.24
N LYS A 380 -49.93 3.31 1.97
CA LYS A 380 -49.18 3.93 0.87
C LYS A 380 -49.26 5.46 0.93
N HIS A 381 -50.42 6.02 1.21
CA HIS A 381 -50.59 7.48 1.27
C HIS A 381 -49.93 8.08 2.52
N THR A 382 -50.03 7.43 3.67
CA THR A 382 -49.38 7.87 4.91
C THR A 382 -47.85 7.82 4.75
N LYS A 383 -47.27 6.78 4.15
CA LYS A 383 -45.85 6.71 3.82
C LYS A 383 -45.42 7.80 2.81
N SER A 384 -46.29 8.12 1.84
CA SER A 384 -46.02 9.20 0.88
C SER A 384 -45.92 10.55 1.56
N ILE A 385 -46.84 10.84 2.52
CA ILE A 385 -46.79 12.08 3.31
C ILE A 385 -45.49 12.17 4.08
N ILE A 386 -45.07 11.10 4.78
CA ILE A 386 -43.82 11.06 5.52
C ILE A 386 -42.63 11.32 4.60
N ASN A 387 -42.56 10.64 3.45
CA ASN A 387 -41.47 10.83 2.52
C ASN A 387 -41.37 12.28 1.98
N GLN A 388 -42.51 12.92 1.77
CA GLN A 388 -42.55 14.33 1.36
C GLN A 388 -42.10 15.25 2.49
N MET A 389 -42.54 15.02 3.73
CA MET A 389 -42.14 15.81 4.90
C MET A 389 -40.64 15.66 5.22
N LEU A 390 -40.08 14.48 5.01
CA LEU A 390 -38.65 14.22 5.27
C LEU A 390 -37.70 14.75 4.18
N LYS A 391 -38.20 15.09 3.00
CA LYS A 391 -37.38 15.48 1.84
C LYS A 391 -36.47 16.65 2.16
N ASP A 392 -37.02 17.73 2.69
CA ASP A 392 -36.27 18.95 2.98
C ASP A 392 -35.38 18.82 4.22
N PRO A 393 -35.83 18.23 5.35
CA PRO A 393 -34.97 17.90 6.48
C PRO A 393 -33.75 17.06 6.09
N ILE A 394 -33.93 16.01 5.28
CA ILE A 394 -32.81 15.16 4.81
C ILE A 394 -31.83 15.95 3.93
N LYS A 395 -32.35 16.84 3.06
CA LYS A 395 -31.51 17.70 2.25
C LYS A 395 -30.67 18.64 3.13
N GLN A 396 -31.31 19.30 4.11
CA GLN A 396 -30.64 20.17 5.06
C GLN A 396 -29.60 19.43 5.91
N ALA A 397 -29.90 18.23 6.42
CA ALA A 397 -28.93 17.43 7.16
C ALA A 397 -27.65 17.16 6.34
N LYS A 398 -27.81 16.86 5.04
CA LYS A 398 -26.67 16.68 4.12
C LYS A 398 -25.87 17.97 3.91
N GLU A 399 -26.54 19.11 3.75
CA GLU A 399 -25.87 20.41 3.60
C GLU A 399 -25.10 20.79 4.88
N LEU A 400 -25.68 20.54 6.06
CA LEU A 400 -25.04 20.78 7.35
C LEU A 400 -23.79 19.93 7.57
N SER A 401 -23.74 18.71 7.01
CA SER A 401 -22.60 17.81 7.16
C SER A 401 -21.35 18.27 6.40
N SER A 402 -21.49 19.12 5.39
CA SER A 402 -20.38 19.63 4.56
C SER A 402 -19.71 20.89 5.16
N ASP A 403 -20.17 21.38 6.30
CA ASP A 403 -19.65 22.59 6.95
C ASP A 403 -18.51 22.27 7.93
N LYS A 404 -17.60 23.25 8.16
CA LYS A 404 -16.50 23.15 9.14
C LYS A 404 -16.95 22.87 10.58
N LYS A 405 -18.21 23.19 10.91
CA LYS A 405 -18.84 22.93 12.23
C LYS A 405 -19.96 21.87 12.12
N SER A 406 -19.77 20.88 11.28
CA SER A 406 -20.79 19.87 10.99
C SER A 406 -21.32 19.14 12.24
N ASN A 407 -20.45 18.79 13.20
CA ASN A 407 -20.85 18.08 14.40
C ASN A 407 -21.81 18.90 15.26
N GLU A 408 -21.50 20.18 15.58
CA GLU A 408 -22.38 21.05 16.36
C GLU A 408 -23.75 21.25 15.68
N LYS A 409 -23.74 21.37 14.36
CA LYS A 409 -24.97 21.56 13.56
C LYS A 409 -25.81 20.29 13.47
N LEU A 410 -25.19 19.11 13.36
CA LEU A 410 -25.88 17.84 13.35
C LEU A 410 -26.43 17.48 14.74
N GLU A 411 -25.74 17.83 15.84
CA GLU A 411 -26.28 17.72 17.20
C GLU A 411 -27.51 18.59 17.40
N LEU A 412 -27.46 19.86 16.92
CA LEU A 412 -28.62 20.73 16.95
C LEU A 412 -29.78 20.15 16.15
N PHE A 413 -29.52 19.58 14.97
CA PHE A 413 -30.52 18.93 14.14
C PHE A 413 -31.14 17.72 14.88
N GLN A 414 -30.31 16.88 15.54
CA GLN A 414 -30.78 15.76 16.34
C GLN A 414 -31.69 16.23 17.48
N ASN A 415 -31.31 17.29 18.18
CA ASN A 415 -32.11 17.88 19.26
C ASN A 415 -33.46 18.43 18.76
N ILE A 416 -33.46 19.11 17.58
CA ILE A 416 -34.72 19.66 17.00
C ILE A 416 -35.71 18.53 16.66
N PHE A 417 -35.19 17.42 16.11
CA PHE A 417 -36.05 16.29 15.73
C PHE A 417 -36.19 15.24 16.83
N ASP A 418 -35.58 15.46 18.01
CA ASP A 418 -35.58 14.53 19.15
C ASP A 418 -35.23 13.12 18.69
N ILE A 419 -34.05 12.96 18.08
CA ILE A 419 -33.51 11.70 17.59
C ILE A 419 -32.11 11.47 18.17
N GLU A 420 -31.81 10.22 18.47
CA GLU A 420 -30.47 9.79 18.89
C GLU A 420 -29.81 9.06 17.72
N ALA A 421 -28.63 9.52 17.32
CA ALA A 421 -27.82 8.88 16.30
C ALA A 421 -26.39 8.69 16.83
N GLU A 422 -25.92 7.44 16.81
CA GLU A 422 -24.55 7.13 17.23
C GLU A 422 -23.53 7.80 16.32
N CYS A 423 -22.53 8.47 16.92
CA CYS A 423 -21.43 9.06 16.18
C CYS A 423 -20.59 7.97 15.51
N PRO A 424 -20.12 8.15 14.25
CA PRO A 424 -19.24 7.21 13.56
C PRO A 424 -17.99 6.84 14.37
N HIS A 425 -17.51 7.75 15.22
CA HIS A 425 -16.37 7.53 16.10
C HIS A 425 -16.67 6.47 17.18
N GLU A 426 -17.85 6.46 17.75
CA GLU A 426 -18.27 5.47 18.76
C GLU A 426 -18.49 4.11 18.12
N GLN A 427 -19.08 4.06 16.94
CA GLN A 427 -19.24 2.82 16.16
C GLN A 427 -17.88 2.19 15.83
N ALA A 428 -16.89 2.99 15.42
CA ALA A 428 -15.54 2.51 15.14
C ALA A 428 -14.85 1.97 16.39
N LYS A 429 -15.04 2.60 17.56
CA LYS A 429 -14.51 2.10 18.84
C LYS A 429 -15.16 0.77 19.26
N GLN A 430 -16.47 0.66 19.18
CA GLN A 430 -17.19 -0.57 19.50
C GLN A 430 -16.80 -1.72 18.57
N GLN A 431 -16.68 -1.47 17.27
CA GLN A 431 -16.20 -2.45 16.29
C GLN A 431 -14.78 -2.91 16.61
N LYS A 432 -13.90 -1.98 16.99
CA LYS A 432 -12.53 -2.31 17.42
C LYS A 432 -12.53 -3.22 18.64
N GLU A 433 -13.25 -2.88 19.70
CA GLU A 433 -13.31 -3.68 20.94
C GLU A 433 -13.79 -5.12 20.67
N SER A 434 -14.80 -5.28 19.81
CA SER A 434 -15.28 -6.59 19.39
C SER A 434 -14.22 -7.38 18.63
N LYS A 435 -13.54 -6.75 17.67
CA LYS A 435 -12.47 -7.38 16.87
C LYS A 435 -11.22 -7.73 17.70
N VAL A 436 -10.79 -6.86 18.62
CA VAL A 436 -9.67 -7.15 19.51
C VAL A 436 -9.94 -8.39 20.35
N LYS A 437 -11.18 -8.56 20.87
CA LYS A 437 -11.58 -9.80 21.57
C LYS A 437 -11.50 -11.03 20.67
N GLU A 438 -11.89 -10.92 19.40
CA GLU A 438 -11.81 -12.01 18.42
C GLU A 438 -10.35 -12.38 18.08
N ILE A 439 -9.48 -11.40 17.86
CA ILE A 439 -8.05 -11.61 17.60
C ILE A 439 -7.40 -12.29 18.81
N SER A 440 -7.65 -11.80 20.02
CA SER A 440 -7.12 -12.37 21.26
C SER A 440 -7.57 -13.82 21.47
N ALA A 441 -8.85 -14.13 21.16
CA ALA A 441 -9.37 -15.49 21.24
C ALA A 441 -8.67 -16.43 20.23
N ARG A 442 -8.44 -16.00 18.98
CA ARG A 442 -7.72 -16.80 17.97
C ARG A 442 -6.30 -17.11 18.38
N ARG A 443 -5.58 -16.17 19.02
CA ARG A 443 -4.21 -16.39 19.50
C ARG A 443 -4.14 -17.46 20.59
N ILE A 444 -5.14 -17.54 21.48
CA ILE A 444 -5.18 -18.58 22.53
C ILE A 444 -5.31 -19.97 21.91
N PHE A 445 -6.15 -20.15 20.87
CA PHE A 445 -6.35 -21.45 20.19
C PHE A 445 -5.24 -21.84 19.21
N SER A 446 -4.29 -20.95 18.89
CA SER A 446 -3.16 -21.29 18.01
C SER A 446 -1.92 -21.76 18.76
N PHE A 447 -1.93 -21.77 20.10
CA PHE A 447 -0.88 -22.28 20.96
C PHE A 447 -1.21 -23.64 21.63
N GLU A 448 -2.37 -24.22 21.35
CA GLU A 448 -2.74 -25.62 21.65
C GLU A 448 -2.55 -26.48 20.38
#